data_11599cafe4f3bf6bc533ef67e9df31e1
#
_entry.id   11599cafe4f3bf6bc533ef67e9df31e1
#
_cell.length_a   1.000
_cell.length_b   1.000
_cell.length_c   1.000
_cell.angle_alpha   90.00
_cell.angle_beta   90.00
_cell.angle_gamma   90.00
#
_symmetry.space_group_name_H-M   'P 1'
#
loop_
_entity.id
_entity.type
_entity.pdbx_description
1 polymer ?
#
loop_
_entity_poly.entity_id
_entity_poly.type
_entity_poly.pdbx_seq_one_letter_code
_entity_poly.pdbx_strand_id
1 'polypeptide(L)'
;MNLSGGQRKMVAIARGIVLAPTLLLLDEAFEGLAPVVVKRFRDAVLKIEDLGISLLIAESNLMNAARIADRLYAIDCGEIIFEGKPEQALEDENVMKALRG
;
A
#
# COMPACT_ATOMS: atom_id res chain seq x y z
N MET A 1 -17.87 21.68 0.64
CA MET A 1 -16.72 21.48 -0.26
C MET A 1 -16.56 20.01 -0.57
N ASN A 2 -16.55 19.66 -1.83
CA ASN A 2 -16.36 18.27 -2.24
C ASN A 2 -14.86 17.97 -2.44
N LEU A 3 -14.36 17.01 -1.67
CA LEU A 3 -12.98 16.57 -1.81
C LEU A 3 -12.90 15.44 -2.84
N SER A 4 -11.80 15.37 -3.60
CA SER A 4 -11.50 14.23 -4.45
C SER A 4 -11.26 12.97 -3.61
N GLY A 5 -11.30 11.78 -4.23
CA GLY A 5 -10.98 10.53 -3.55
C GLY A 5 -9.60 10.55 -2.91
N GLY A 6 -8.60 11.09 -3.62
CA GLY A 6 -7.25 11.23 -3.10
C GLY A 6 -7.15 12.18 -1.92
N GLN A 7 -7.86 13.30 -1.99
CA GLN A 7 -7.90 14.27 -0.89
C GLN A 7 -8.56 13.69 0.35
N ARG A 8 -9.65 12.93 0.19
CA ARG A 8 -10.30 12.24 1.31
C ARG A 8 -9.38 11.25 2.00
N LYS A 9 -8.62 10.49 1.20
CA LYS A 9 -7.64 9.53 1.74
C LYS A 9 -6.53 10.23 2.47
N MET A 10 -6.04 11.36 1.97
CA MET A 10 -5.02 12.16 2.64
C MET A 10 -5.51 12.72 3.97
N VAL A 11 -6.75 13.18 4.04
CA VAL A 11 -7.36 13.65 5.30
C VAL A 11 -7.45 12.50 6.31
N ALA A 12 -7.86 11.31 5.87
CA ALA A 12 -7.96 10.15 6.74
C ALA A 12 -6.59 9.76 7.31
N ILE A 13 -5.55 9.78 6.48
CA ILE A 13 -4.17 9.51 6.90
C ILE A 13 -3.68 10.57 7.90
N ALA A 14 -3.94 11.84 7.62
CA ALA A 14 -3.56 12.93 8.51
C ALA A 14 -4.19 12.77 9.90
N ARG A 15 -5.46 12.36 9.98
CA ARG A 15 -6.12 12.06 11.24
C ARG A 15 -5.43 10.92 11.98
N GLY A 16 -5.00 9.89 11.27
CA GLY A 16 -4.26 8.79 11.88
C GLY A 16 -2.92 9.24 12.45
N ILE A 17 -2.20 10.09 11.73
CA ILE A 17 -0.88 10.60 12.15
C ILE A 17 -0.97 11.47 13.39
N VAL A 18 -2.03 12.26 13.51
CA VAL A 18 -2.23 13.15 14.68
C VAL A 18 -2.25 12.34 15.99
N LEU A 19 -2.66 11.10 15.95
CA LEU A 19 -2.66 10.21 17.11
C LEU A 19 -1.26 9.71 17.49
N ALA A 20 -0.23 10.08 16.74
CA ALA A 20 1.17 9.68 16.94
C ALA A 20 1.34 8.15 17.06
N PRO A 21 0.84 7.37 16.11
CA PRO A 21 0.89 5.90 16.19
C PRO A 21 2.30 5.38 15.95
N THR A 22 2.58 4.17 16.43
CA THR A 22 3.77 3.41 16.04
C THR A 22 3.51 2.59 14.77
N LEU A 23 2.26 2.25 14.51
CA LEU A 23 1.81 1.47 13.36
C LEU A 23 0.55 2.10 12.78
N LEU A 24 0.53 2.30 11.48
CA LEU A 24 -0.62 2.77 10.73
C LEU A 24 -1.06 1.69 9.74
N LEU A 25 -2.35 1.36 9.74
CA LEU A 25 -2.93 0.37 8.85
C LEU A 25 -3.65 1.08 7.69
N LEU A 26 -3.30 0.72 6.47
CA LEU A 26 -3.93 1.24 5.25
C LEU A 26 -4.52 0.10 4.44
N ASP A 27 -5.81 0.20 4.11
CA ASP A 27 -6.51 -0.81 3.33
C ASP A 27 -6.97 -0.21 1.99
N GLU A 28 -6.49 -0.80 0.88
CA GLU A 28 -6.80 -0.39 -0.49
C GLU A 28 -6.62 1.13 -0.70
N ALA A 29 -5.52 1.66 -0.21
CA ALA A 29 -5.27 3.11 -0.20
C ALA A 29 -5.18 3.72 -1.58
N PHE A 30 -4.78 2.94 -2.61
CA PHE A 30 -4.64 3.43 -3.99
C PHE A 30 -5.88 3.21 -4.85
N GLU A 31 -6.89 2.51 -4.31
CA GLU A 31 -8.10 2.20 -5.07
C GLU A 31 -8.84 3.48 -5.49
N GLY A 32 -9.24 3.50 -6.76
CA GLY A 32 -10.02 4.59 -7.31
C GLY A 32 -9.26 5.89 -7.56
N LEU A 33 -7.93 5.90 -7.39
CA LEU A 33 -7.11 7.09 -7.63
C LEU A 33 -6.65 7.16 -9.09
N ALA A 34 -6.66 8.37 -9.66
CA ALA A 34 -6.06 8.61 -10.97
C ALA A 34 -4.53 8.39 -10.91
N PRO A 35 -3.88 7.95 -12.01
CA PRO A 35 -2.45 7.66 -12.01
C PRO A 35 -1.55 8.79 -11.48
N VAL A 36 -1.88 10.03 -11.79
CA VAL A 36 -1.11 11.19 -11.32
C VAL A 36 -1.25 11.36 -9.80
N VAL A 37 -2.42 11.02 -9.25
CA VAL A 37 -2.69 11.09 -7.81
C VAL A 37 -2.02 9.93 -7.08
N VAL A 38 -1.96 8.75 -7.70
CA VAL A 38 -1.27 7.57 -7.14
C VAL A 38 0.19 7.91 -6.81
N LYS A 39 0.87 8.60 -7.72
CA LYS A 39 2.28 8.98 -7.49
C LYS A 39 2.43 9.89 -6.27
N ARG A 40 1.58 10.91 -6.17
CA ARG A 40 1.60 11.84 -5.03
C ARG A 40 1.29 11.14 -3.72
N PHE A 41 0.33 10.23 -3.75
CA PHE A 41 -0.08 9.45 -2.59
C PHE A 41 1.07 8.54 -2.13
N ARG A 42 1.75 7.88 -3.07
CA ARG A 42 2.91 7.05 -2.78
C ARG A 42 4.03 7.88 -2.12
N ASP A 43 4.32 9.07 -2.65
CA ASP A 43 5.35 9.94 -2.07
C ASP A 43 4.98 10.35 -0.63
N ALA A 44 3.71 10.62 -0.38
CA ALA A 44 3.22 10.94 0.96
C ALA A 44 3.38 9.75 1.93
N VAL A 45 3.07 8.53 1.47
CA VAL A 45 3.23 7.30 2.27
C VAL A 45 4.70 7.09 2.65
N LEU A 46 5.62 7.30 1.71
CA LEU A 46 7.05 7.17 1.99
C LEU A 46 7.54 8.20 3.01
N LYS A 47 6.99 9.41 2.99
CA LYS A 47 7.32 10.43 4.00
C LYS A 47 6.83 10.05 5.39
N ILE A 48 5.72 9.34 5.50
CA ILE A 48 5.21 8.84 6.77
C ILE A 48 6.20 7.85 7.39
N GLU A 49 6.81 7.00 6.58
CA GLU A 49 7.85 6.09 7.05
C GLU A 49 9.05 6.84 7.62
N ASP A 50 9.42 7.96 7.02
CA ASP A 50 10.51 8.81 7.48
C ASP A 50 10.23 9.41 8.86
N LEU A 51 8.96 9.50 9.27
CA LEU A 51 8.57 9.94 10.61
C LEU A 51 8.72 8.84 11.67
N GLY A 52 9.18 7.66 11.28
CA GLY A 52 9.33 6.53 12.20
C GLY A 52 8.06 5.72 12.43
N ILE A 53 7.01 5.96 11.63
CA ILE A 53 5.77 5.21 11.70
C ILE A 53 5.87 3.98 10.78
N SER A 54 5.60 2.79 11.33
CA SER A 54 5.51 1.59 10.53
C SER A 54 4.16 1.52 9.82
N LEU A 55 4.16 1.02 8.59
CA LEU A 55 2.97 0.91 7.77
C LEU A 55 2.67 -0.55 7.43
N LEU A 56 1.44 -0.97 7.63
CA LEU A 56 0.93 -2.23 7.12
C LEU A 56 -0.15 -1.91 6.09
N ILE A 57 0.10 -2.26 4.84
CA ILE A 57 -0.75 -1.87 3.72
C ILE A 57 -1.32 -3.12 3.05
N ALA A 58 -2.65 -3.20 2.95
CA ALA A 58 -3.34 -4.18 2.15
C ALA A 58 -3.63 -3.56 0.78
N GLU A 59 -3.13 -4.19 -0.29
CA GLU A 59 -3.22 -3.66 -1.64
C GLU A 59 -3.37 -4.80 -2.63
N SER A 60 -4.40 -4.75 -3.47
CA SER A 60 -4.65 -5.78 -4.48
C SER A 60 -3.77 -5.61 -5.73
N ASN A 61 -3.28 -4.41 -5.99
CA ASN A 61 -2.40 -4.15 -7.12
C ASN A 61 -0.94 -4.37 -6.72
N LEU A 62 -0.34 -5.44 -7.26
CA LEU A 62 1.04 -5.82 -6.92
C LEU A 62 2.04 -4.71 -7.23
N MET A 63 1.89 -4.00 -8.35
CA MET A 63 2.85 -2.95 -8.72
C MET A 63 2.82 -1.80 -7.74
N ASN A 64 1.63 -1.41 -7.27
CA ASN A 64 1.51 -0.36 -6.25
C ASN A 64 2.14 -0.81 -4.93
N ALA A 65 1.86 -2.03 -4.51
CA ALA A 65 2.45 -2.59 -3.28
C ALA A 65 3.97 -2.69 -3.38
N ALA A 66 4.48 -3.20 -4.49
CA ALA A 66 5.92 -3.41 -4.69
C ALA A 66 6.72 -2.11 -4.68
N ARG A 67 6.12 -1.00 -5.12
CA ARG A 67 6.80 0.30 -5.17
C ARG A 67 7.02 0.94 -3.82
N ILE A 68 6.24 0.58 -2.82
CA ILE A 68 6.29 1.21 -1.50
C ILE A 68 6.72 0.28 -0.38
N ALA A 69 6.61 -1.02 -0.57
CA ALA A 69 6.89 -1.99 0.49
C ALA A 69 8.38 -2.28 0.62
N ASP A 70 8.85 -2.41 1.86
CA ASP A 70 10.16 -2.97 2.16
C ASP A 70 10.09 -4.51 2.19
N ARG A 71 8.94 -5.03 2.59
CA ARG A 71 8.65 -6.45 2.65
C ARG A 71 7.21 -6.69 2.21
N LEU A 72 6.99 -7.79 1.52
CA LEU A 72 5.71 -8.10 0.92
C LEU A 72 5.27 -9.52 1.28
N TYR A 73 3.98 -9.63 1.62
CA TYR A 73 3.29 -10.91 1.78
C TYR A 73 2.21 -11.00 0.72
N ALA A 74 2.18 -12.09 -0.03
CA ALA A 74 1.07 -12.35 -0.96
C ALA A 74 0.14 -13.38 -0.35
N ILE A 75 -1.15 -13.07 -0.35
CA ILE A 75 -2.20 -13.94 0.20
C ILE A 75 -3.14 -14.35 -0.92
N ASP A 76 -3.43 -15.64 -1.01
CA ASP A 76 -4.39 -16.18 -1.96
C ASP A 76 -5.20 -17.27 -1.28
N CYS A 77 -6.52 -17.21 -1.41
CA CYS A 77 -7.45 -18.19 -0.83
C CYS A 77 -7.18 -18.45 0.67
N GLY A 78 -6.88 -17.40 1.42
CA GLY A 78 -6.65 -17.50 2.86
C GLY A 78 -5.27 -18.01 3.26
N GLU A 79 -4.36 -18.20 2.31
CA GLU A 79 -3.02 -18.70 2.58
C GLU A 79 -1.95 -17.69 2.14
N ILE A 80 -0.87 -17.60 2.91
CA ILE A 80 0.30 -16.82 2.50
C ILE A 80 1.09 -17.66 1.51
N ILE A 81 1.13 -17.21 0.26
CA ILE A 81 1.83 -17.91 -0.83
C ILE A 81 3.22 -17.35 -1.11
N PHE A 82 3.54 -16.20 -0.57
CA PHE A 82 4.84 -15.56 -0.74
C PHE A 82 5.14 -14.65 0.45
N GLU A 83 6.41 -14.61 0.85
CA GLU A 83 6.94 -13.68 1.82
C GLU A 83 8.37 -13.32 1.41
N GLY A 84 8.68 -12.05 1.29
CA GLY A 84 10.02 -11.61 0.95
C GLY A 84 10.07 -10.19 0.39
N LYS A 85 11.13 -9.91 -0.36
CA LYS A 85 11.32 -8.60 -0.99
C LYS A 85 10.39 -8.41 -2.17
N PRO A 86 9.92 -7.17 -2.42
CA PRO A 86 9.03 -6.89 -3.54
C PRO A 86 9.55 -7.36 -4.90
N GLU A 87 10.84 -7.20 -5.16
CA GLU A 87 11.45 -7.61 -6.42
C GLU A 87 11.30 -9.12 -6.67
N GLN A 88 11.40 -9.90 -5.61
CA GLN A 88 11.25 -11.36 -5.67
C GLN A 88 9.78 -11.76 -5.92
N ALA A 89 8.83 -10.98 -5.39
CA ALA A 89 7.41 -11.22 -5.63
C ALA A 89 7.05 -11.05 -7.11
N LEU A 90 7.64 -10.07 -7.78
CA LEU A 90 7.40 -9.81 -9.20
C LEU A 90 7.91 -10.93 -10.11
N GLU A 91 8.84 -11.76 -9.62
CA GLU A 91 9.40 -12.89 -10.35
C GLU A 91 8.83 -14.25 -9.91
N ASP A 92 8.02 -14.26 -8.84
CA ASP A 92 7.46 -15.49 -8.28
C ASP A 92 6.30 -16.00 -9.13
N GLU A 93 6.40 -17.24 -9.60
CA GLU A 93 5.39 -17.86 -10.46
C GLU A 93 4.04 -18.05 -9.77
N ASN A 94 4.03 -18.40 -8.49
CA ASN A 94 2.80 -18.59 -7.73
C ASN A 94 2.07 -17.26 -7.55
N VAL A 95 2.80 -16.17 -7.28
CA VAL A 95 2.23 -14.84 -7.16
C VAL A 95 1.62 -14.41 -8.49
N MET A 96 2.36 -14.56 -9.59
CA MET A 96 1.88 -14.19 -10.92
C MET A 96 0.65 -14.99 -11.33
N LYS A 97 0.63 -16.27 -11.02
CA LYS A 97 -0.50 -17.15 -11.30
C LYS A 97 -1.74 -16.75 -10.51
N ALA A 98 -1.59 -16.40 -9.23
CA ALA A 98 -2.68 -15.94 -8.38
C ALA A 98 -3.30 -14.64 -8.92
N LEU A 99 -2.48 -13.72 -9.44
CA LEU A 99 -2.95 -12.45 -10.01
C LEU A 99 -3.71 -12.60 -11.31
N ARG A 100 -3.44 -13.68 -12.07
CA ARG A 100 -4.16 -13.94 -13.32
C ARG A 100 -5.52 -14.60 -13.10
N GLY A 101 -5.78 -15.00 -11.89
CA GLY A 101 -7.04 -15.57 -11.47
C GLY A 101 -7.22 -16.99 -11.75
#